data_7544914d1f5c4259689a5491823bfdd6
#
_entry.id   7544914d1f5c4259689a5491823bfdd6
#
_cell.length_a   1.000
_cell.length_b   1.000
_cell.length_c   1.000
_cell.angle_alpha   90.00
_cell.angle_beta   90.00
_cell.angle_gamma   90.00
#
_symmetry.space_group_name_H-M   'P 1'
#
loop_
_entity.id
_entity.type
_entity.pdbx_description
1 polymer ?
#
loop_
_entity_poly.entity_id
_entity_poly.type
_entity_poly.pdbx_seq_one_letter_code
_entity_poly.pdbx_strand_id
1 'polypeptide(L)'
;MHNQGQTVQEKVRRYRAVASLCRQTAAFRPLQRWSLLQQAEEWEHAAVKQLEGYFDRSTGAVELGLWALVHADTPSHDLVAA
;
A
#
# COMPACT_ATOMS: atom_id res chain seq x y z
N MET A 1 16.89 0.58 17.57
CA MET A 1 16.89 1.22 17.62
C MET A 1 16.43 1.72 16.71
N HIS A 2 16.33 1.57 16.04
CA HIS A 2 16.10 2.04 15.16
C HIS A 2 14.78 1.90 14.62
N ASN A 3 13.82 1.08 14.92
CA ASN A 3 12.48 1.03 14.53
C ASN A 3 11.78 2.25 14.83
N GLN A 4 12.21 2.92 15.83
CA GLN A 4 11.57 4.12 16.16
C GLN A 4 11.73 5.14 15.12
N GLY A 5 12.73 5.02 14.31
CA GLY A 5 12.96 5.97 13.27
C GLY A 5 12.19 5.68 12.00
N GLN A 6 11.50 4.58 11.94
CA GLN A 6 10.79 4.25 10.73
C GLN A 6 9.55 5.07 10.60
N THR A 7 9.41 5.73 9.47
CA THR A 7 8.20 6.48 9.20
C THR A 7 7.14 5.55 8.64
N VAL A 8 5.93 6.05 8.59
CA VAL A 8 4.85 5.29 7.99
C VAL A 8 5.17 5.02 6.54
N GLN A 9 5.75 6.00 5.87
CA GLN A 9 6.07 5.82 4.46
C GLN A 9 7.09 4.72 4.25
N GLU A 10 8.05 4.63 5.15
CA GLU A 10 9.05 3.57 5.05
C GLU A 10 8.42 2.22 5.28
N LYS A 11 7.51 2.13 6.23
CA LYS A 11 6.83 0.88 6.48
C LYS A 11 5.99 0.46 5.28
N VAL A 12 5.27 1.41 4.72
CA VAL A 12 4.43 1.13 3.57
C VAL A 12 5.29 0.63 2.41
N ARG A 13 6.42 1.29 2.19
CA ARG A 13 7.29 0.89 1.12
C ARG A 13 7.81 -0.52 1.33
N ARG A 14 8.17 -0.84 2.56
CA ARG A 14 8.68 -2.15 2.88
C ARG A 14 7.59 -3.21 2.69
N TYR A 15 6.40 -2.94 3.17
CA TYR A 15 5.31 -3.89 3.04
C TYR A 15 4.99 -4.16 1.58
N ARG A 16 5.00 -3.12 0.78
CA ARG A 16 4.74 -3.29 -0.63
C ARG A 16 5.85 -4.06 -1.31
N ALA A 17 7.07 -3.84 -0.90
CA ALA A 17 8.19 -4.58 -1.46
C ALA A 17 8.07 -6.06 -1.15
N VAL A 18 7.66 -6.40 0.06
CA VAL A 18 7.46 -7.79 0.42
C VAL A 18 6.33 -8.41 -0.40
N ALA A 19 5.26 -7.66 -0.58
CA ALA A 19 4.15 -8.16 -1.36
C ALA A 19 4.59 -8.43 -2.80
N SER A 20 5.36 -7.53 -3.34
CA SER A 20 5.85 -7.69 -4.69
C SER A 20 6.73 -8.92 -4.82
N LEU A 21 7.58 -9.13 -3.82
CA LEU A 21 8.44 -10.29 -3.81
C LEU A 21 7.63 -11.57 -3.73
N CYS A 22 6.59 -11.56 -2.94
CA CYS A 22 5.72 -12.73 -2.85
C CYS A 22 5.10 -13.04 -4.20
N ARG A 23 4.67 -12.02 -4.92
CA ARG A 23 4.07 -12.25 -6.21
C ARG A 23 5.10 -12.79 -7.21
N GLN A 24 6.29 -12.26 -7.18
CA GLN A 24 7.33 -12.74 -8.06
C GLN A 24 7.66 -14.18 -7.76
N THR A 25 7.77 -14.51 -6.49
CA THR A 25 8.08 -15.87 -6.10
C THR A 25 6.96 -16.81 -6.51
N ALA A 26 5.72 -16.35 -6.41
CA ALA A 26 4.58 -17.18 -6.78
C ALA A 26 4.66 -17.60 -8.24
N ALA A 27 5.22 -16.75 -9.06
CA ALA A 27 5.33 -17.08 -10.48
C ALA A 27 6.24 -18.25 -10.74
N PHE A 28 7.20 -18.49 -9.82
CA PHE A 28 8.15 -19.57 -10.01
C PHE A 28 7.85 -20.79 -9.12
N ARG A 29 6.84 -20.72 -8.29
CA ARG A 29 6.54 -21.82 -7.40
C ARG A 29 5.09 -22.18 -7.48
N PRO A 30 4.73 -22.95 -8.47
CA PRO A 30 3.29 -23.24 -8.69
C PRO A 30 2.60 -23.88 -7.51
N LEU A 31 3.30 -24.72 -6.79
CA LEU A 31 2.66 -25.39 -5.67
C LEU A 31 2.39 -24.47 -4.50
N GLN A 32 3.14 -23.39 -4.42
CA GLN A 32 2.97 -22.44 -3.34
C GLN A 32 2.33 -21.15 -3.81
N ARG A 33 1.94 -21.13 -5.06
CA ARG A 33 1.43 -19.90 -5.64
C ARG A 33 0.27 -19.30 -4.84
N TRP A 34 -0.69 -20.12 -4.50
CA TRP A 34 -1.86 -19.64 -3.81
C TRP A 34 -1.48 -19.00 -2.48
N SER A 35 -0.66 -19.70 -1.72
CA SER A 35 -0.24 -19.22 -0.43
C SER A 35 0.55 -17.93 -0.54
N LEU A 36 1.43 -17.86 -1.53
CA LEU A 36 2.25 -16.67 -1.72
C LEU A 36 1.40 -15.48 -2.16
N LEU A 37 0.41 -15.72 -2.99
CA LEU A 37 -0.46 -14.62 -3.39
C LEU A 37 -1.31 -14.12 -2.24
N GLN A 38 -1.71 -15.02 -1.37
CA GLN A 38 -2.42 -14.62 -0.18
C GLN A 38 -1.54 -13.78 0.73
N GLN A 39 -0.31 -14.18 0.90
CA GLN A 39 0.61 -13.40 1.69
C GLN A 39 0.83 -12.02 1.09
N ALA A 40 0.91 -11.95 -0.22
CA ALA A 40 1.06 -10.65 -0.87
C ALA A 40 -0.11 -9.73 -0.55
N GLU A 41 -1.30 -10.28 -0.55
CA GLU A 41 -2.45 -9.48 -0.23
C GLU A 41 -2.44 -9.01 1.20
N GLU A 42 -1.98 -9.86 2.11
CA GLU A 42 -1.90 -9.49 3.50
C GLU A 42 -0.90 -8.36 3.70
N TRP A 43 0.22 -8.41 3.01
CA TRP A 43 1.20 -7.34 3.13
C TRP A 43 0.68 -6.04 2.54
N GLU A 44 -0.05 -6.11 1.45
CA GLU A 44 -0.64 -4.92 0.89
C GLU A 44 -1.69 -4.34 1.79
N HIS A 45 -2.46 -5.21 2.43
CA HIS A 45 -3.46 -4.77 3.37
C HIS A 45 -2.79 -4.08 4.56
N ALA A 46 -1.69 -4.63 5.02
CA ALA A 46 -0.96 -4.02 6.11
C ALA A 46 -0.46 -2.64 5.74
N ALA A 47 -0.04 -2.47 4.48
CA ALA A 47 0.39 -1.17 4.03
C ALA A 47 -0.75 -0.18 4.05
N VAL A 48 -1.91 -0.61 3.60
CA VAL A 48 -3.08 0.26 3.60
C VAL A 48 -3.44 0.65 5.02
N LYS A 49 -3.37 -0.29 5.94
CA LYS A 49 -3.68 0.02 7.32
C LYS A 49 -2.72 1.03 7.92
N GLN A 50 -1.46 0.97 7.54
CA GLN A 50 -0.50 1.94 8.00
C GLN A 50 -0.89 3.35 7.52
N LEU A 51 -1.30 3.43 6.28
CA LEU A 51 -1.70 4.72 5.73
C LEU A 51 -2.98 5.23 6.38
N GLU A 52 -3.91 4.36 6.63
CA GLU A 52 -5.14 4.76 7.27
C GLU A 52 -4.87 5.31 8.66
N GLY A 53 -4.02 4.63 9.41
CA GLY A 53 -3.69 5.10 10.74
C GLY A 53 -3.00 6.45 10.69
N TYR A 54 -2.15 6.64 9.72
CA TYR A 54 -1.45 7.90 9.56
C TYR A 54 -2.44 9.03 9.26
N PHE A 55 -3.35 8.80 8.36
CA PHE A 55 -4.33 9.81 7.99
C PHE A 55 -5.30 10.09 9.13
N ASP A 56 -5.66 9.07 9.86
CA ASP A 56 -6.54 9.26 11.00
C ASP A 56 -5.94 10.20 12.02
N ARG A 57 -4.67 10.07 12.24
CA ARG A 57 -4.03 10.89 13.25
C ARG A 57 -3.91 12.33 12.82
N SER A 58 -3.93 12.58 11.57
CA SER A 58 -3.79 13.94 11.10
C SER A 58 -5.08 14.64 10.85
N THR A 59 -6.16 14.10 11.18
CA THR A 59 -7.46 14.73 11.15
C THR A 59 -7.83 15.50 9.89
N GLY A 60 -8.44 16.60 10.06
CA GLY A 60 -9.10 17.29 8.99
C GLY A 60 -8.27 17.57 7.76
N ALA A 61 -7.08 18.06 7.97
CA ALA A 61 -6.23 18.34 6.83
C ALA A 61 -5.96 17.09 6.07
N VAL A 62 -5.95 16.00 6.78
CA VAL A 62 -5.67 14.76 6.16
C VAL A 62 -6.81 14.26 5.35
N GLU A 63 -7.99 14.53 5.80
CA GLU A 63 -9.14 14.14 5.02
C GLU A 63 -9.06 14.70 3.63
N LEU A 64 -8.69 15.97 3.55
CA LEU A 64 -8.56 16.58 2.25
C LEU A 64 -7.45 15.96 1.45
N GLY A 65 -6.35 15.65 2.13
CA GLY A 65 -5.24 15.02 1.47
C GLY A 65 -5.59 13.66 0.93
N LEU A 66 -6.30 12.91 1.73
CA LEU A 66 -6.69 11.58 1.31
C LEU A 66 -7.65 11.67 0.13
N TRP A 67 -8.58 12.59 0.22
CA TRP A 67 -9.53 12.78 -0.85
C TRP A 67 -8.81 13.15 -2.14
N ALA A 68 -7.83 14.03 -2.03
CA ALA A 68 -7.08 14.45 -3.18
C ALA A 68 -6.28 13.31 -3.78
N LEU A 69 -5.73 12.45 -2.94
CA LEU A 69 -4.99 11.32 -3.42
C LEU A 69 -5.86 10.38 -4.22
N VAL A 70 -7.02 10.10 -3.69
CA VAL A 70 -7.93 9.21 -4.37
C VAL A 70 -8.36 9.79 -5.70
N HIS A 71 -8.65 11.06 -5.69
CA HIS A 71 -9.13 11.68 -6.91
C HIS A 71 -8.03 12.01 -7.89
N ALA A 72 -6.82 12.10 -7.39
CA ALA A 72 -5.71 12.34 -8.29
C ALA A 72 -5.49 11.15 -9.19
N ASP A 73 -5.75 9.98 -8.66
CA ASP A 73 -5.59 8.81 -9.49
C ASP A 73 -6.68 8.68 -10.50
N THR A 74 -7.89 8.94 -10.08
CA THR A 74 -9.02 8.74 -10.94
C THR A 74 -9.18 9.83 -11.94
N PRO A 75 -9.11 11.05 -11.53
CA PRO A 75 -9.36 12.12 -12.49
C PRO A 75 -8.41 12.15 -13.64
N SER A 76 -7.23 11.70 -13.42
CA SER A 76 -6.30 11.76 -14.51
C SER A 76 -6.84 10.99 -15.66
N HIS A 77 -7.55 9.91 -15.38
CA HIS A 77 -8.11 9.20 -16.44
C HIS A 77 -9.24 9.89 -17.01
N ASP A 78 -10.07 10.43 -16.16
CA ASP A 78 -11.25 11.08 -16.63
C ASP A 78 -10.93 12.23 -17.51
N LEU A 79 -9.93 12.95 -17.13
CA LEU A 79 -9.55 14.07 -17.91
C LEU A 79 -9.14 13.65 -19.28
N VAL A 80 -8.46 12.60 -19.32
CA VAL A 80 -8.03 12.14 -20.60
C VAL A 80 -9.20 11.72 -21.42
N ALA A 81 -10.11 11.08 -20.79
CA ALA A 81 -11.26 10.63 -21.49
C ALA A 81 -12.04 11.81 -22.05
N ALA A 82 -12.02 12.83 -21.31
CA ALA A 82 -12.74 13.98 -21.78
C ALA A 82 -12.02 14.63 -22.93
#